data_287b74b602fc9783ccfaea49f3dfc4ee
#
_entry.id   287b74b602fc9783ccfaea49f3dfc4ee
#
_cell.length_a   1.000
_cell.length_b   1.000
_cell.length_c   1.000
_cell.angle_alpha   90.00
_cell.angle_beta   90.00
_cell.angle_gamma   90.00
#
_symmetry.space_group_name_H-M   'P 1'
#
loop_
_entity.id
_entity.type
_entity.pdbx_description
1 polymer ?
#
loop_
_entity_poly.entity_id
_entity_poly.type
_entity_poly.pdbx_seq_one_letter_code
_entity_poly.pdbx_strand_id
1 'polypeptide(L)'
;MNLKAFIKTNPVRFWLTAIGWIIIPALSITNTYVVQEETNILLSRNWTKFILIDVLAFLIMLVDYGVSALVDYQQQAQVQDLNDQVRDKIVKRYYYDGKKHTVAQMQNRLTNDLQMLNNNYFINVFLLIYGVSTIVFVLIYLILLSWQLLLAICLMVAISLLLPKLTEKPLQKATELISDSNQKYLDTLNDWLSGLDQLQQFLAGAKLFSVIEKTSKKLEDANVKQTAYIKLLNAVNGIVSAAFGLALFVLAGWLVKNHQIPIGALLVVGNFRYYLNGGIDTLTNGLGAMKGSKKLLAEVDKSASDIPMQAEKDVVMPNVIKTKDLVLKFPNGEKLTYPDLEIKQGEKILLTGDSGAGKSTLFKLILGELKPSAGKVVYEDKAGKKINPDLSKIGYLPQDPVVFPASIEENITMFNEKLNGKVKQVINEVNFADDIAKFTEGLDEKINLDKLNISGGQRQKIVLARAKVHNSDIILIDEGTSAIDQKATMSILKNLSKSKATIVFIAHNFNEGMHQLFDREIHLVKE
;
A
#
# COMPACT_ATOMS: atom_id res chain seq x y z
N MET A 1 -6.62 -6.28 11.28
CA MET A 1 -5.27 -6.14 11.87
C MET A 1 -5.36 -5.52 13.25
N ASN A 2 -4.80 -6.16 14.28
CA ASN A 2 -4.77 -5.63 15.65
C ASN A 2 -3.60 -6.27 16.39
N LEU A 3 -3.34 -5.83 17.63
CA LEU A 3 -2.27 -6.37 18.47
C LEU A 3 -2.37 -7.90 18.63
N LYS A 4 -3.59 -8.43 18.74
CA LYS A 4 -3.83 -9.88 18.86
C LYS A 4 -3.38 -10.65 17.61
N ALA A 5 -3.62 -10.09 16.41
CA ALA A 5 -3.15 -10.68 15.16
C ALA A 5 -1.60 -10.62 15.09
N PHE A 6 -0.98 -9.50 15.49
CA PHE A 6 0.47 -9.37 15.55
C PHE A 6 1.14 -10.40 16.47
N ILE A 7 0.57 -10.62 17.65
CA ILE A 7 1.05 -11.68 18.56
C ILE A 7 0.89 -13.08 17.95
N LYS A 8 -0.25 -13.33 17.29
CA LYS A 8 -0.57 -14.65 16.71
C LYS A 8 0.28 -15.01 15.48
N THR A 9 0.87 -14.04 14.79
CA THR A 9 1.71 -14.30 13.61
C THR A 9 2.85 -15.26 13.94
N ASN A 10 3.61 -14.97 15.00
CA ASN A 10 4.61 -15.88 15.59
C ASN A 10 4.68 -15.62 17.10
N PRO A 11 3.90 -16.34 17.92
CA PRO A 11 3.80 -16.07 19.35
C PRO A 11 5.13 -16.22 20.10
N VAL A 12 5.92 -17.24 19.73
CA VAL A 12 7.20 -17.51 20.40
C VAL A 12 8.17 -16.36 20.15
N ARG A 13 8.31 -15.93 18.91
CA ARG A 13 9.17 -14.79 18.54
C ARG A 13 8.70 -13.50 19.23
N PHE A 14 7.39 -13.24 19.23
CA PHE A 14 6.85 -12.05 19.88
C PHE A 14 7.25 -11.98 21.36
N TRP A 15 7.05 -13.05 22.12
CA TRP A 15 7.35 -13.07 23.55
C TRP A 15 8.85 -13.03 23.83
N LEU A 16 9.67 -13.73 23.03
CA LEU A 16 11.14 -13.63 23.16
C LEU A 16 11.64 -12.21 22.91
N THR A 17 11.10 -11.53 21.88
CA THR A 17 11.41 -10.13 21.61
C THR A 17 10.95 -9.21 22.75
N ALA A 18 9.74 -9.41 23.27
CA ALA A 18 9.21 -8.64 24.38
C ALA A 18 10.06 -8.80 25.67
N ILE A 19 10.48 -10.03 25.97
CA ILE A 19 11.40 -10.30 27.09
C ILE A 19 12.76 -9.62 26.86
N GLY A 20 13.29 -9.67 25.63
CA GLY A 20 14.53 -8.98 25.29
C GLY A 20 14.43 -7.48 25.51
N TRP A 21 13.32 -6.84 25.11
CA TRP A 21 13.06 -5.42 25.38
C TRP A 21 12.88 -5.08 26.89
N ILE A 22 12.67 -6.07 27.76
CA ILE A 22 12.72 -5.92 29.22
C ILE A 22 14.15 -6.10 29.74
N ILE A 23 14.92 -7.03 29.18
CA ILE A 23 16.28 -7.33 29.60
C ILE A 23 17.24 -6.17 29.32
N ILE A 24 17.11 -5.49 28.16
CA ILE A 24 17.98 -4.37 27.78
C ILE A 24 18.01 -3.27 28.85
N PRO A 25 16.87 -2.69 29.30
CA PRO A 25 16.88 -1.72 30.39
C PRO A 25 17.44 -2.28 31.72
N ALA A 26 17.19 -3.54 32.02
CA ALA A 26 17.72 -4.18 33.21
C ALA A 26 19.26 -4.22 33.18
N LEU A 27 19.86 -4.58 32.04
CA LEU A 27 21.31 -4.58 31.86
C LEU A 27 21.88 -3.16 31.93
N SER A 28 21.26 -2.18 31.29
CA SER A 28 21.69 -0.78 31.30
C SER A 28 21.67 -0.18 32.72
N ILE A 29 20.63 -0.46 33.51
CA ILE A 29 20.52 0.01 34.91
C ILE A 29 21.52 -0.74 35.79
N THR A 30 21.72 -2.05 35.59
CA THR A 30 22.74 -2.84 36.30
C THR A 30 24.13 -2.31 35.98
N ASN A 31 24.43 -1.97 34.74
CA ASN A 31 25.70 -1.35 34.36
C ASN A 31 25.90 0.00 35.09
N THR A 32 24.85 0.80 35.21
CA THR A 32 24.87 2.07 35.94
C THR A 32 25.18 1.84 37.43
N TYR A 33 24.65 0.78 38.06
CA TYR A 33 25.00 0.38 39.41
C TYR A 33 26.48 -0.03 39.54
N VAL A 34 26.97 -0.82 38.58
CA VAL A 34 28.38 -1.24 38.56
C VAL A 34 29.33 -0.05 38.43
N VAL A 35 29.01 0.96 37.63
CA VAL A 35 29.77 2.22 37.51
C VAL A 35 29.76 3.00 38.85
N GLN A 36 28.65 2.97 39.60
CA GLN A 36 28.61 3.55 40.92
C GLN A 36 29.59 2.85 41.88
N GLU A 37 29.59 1.51 41.93
CA GLU A 37 30.49 0.73 42.77
C GLU A 37 31.95 0.86 42.34
N GLU A 38 32.23 0.92 41.05
CA GLU A 38 33.55 1.22 40.49
C GLU A 38 34.11 2.52 41.09
N THR A 39 33.27 3.58 41.09
CA THR A 39 33.64 4.88 41.67
C THR A 39 33.94 4.79 43.17
N ASN A 40 33.11 4.07 43.92
CA ASN A 40 33.30 3.87 45.37
C ASN A 40 34.61 3.13 45.66
N ILE A 41 34.97 2.12 44.85
CA ILE A 41 36.17 1.33 45.00
C ILE A 41 37.43 2.12 44.59
N LEU A 42 37.35 2.91 43.52
CA LEU A 42 38.44 3.78 43.09
C LEU A 42 38.87 4.72 44.25
N LEU A 43 37.93 5.28 44.97
CA LEU A 43 38.19 6.12 46.13
C LEU A 43 38.81 5.36 47.29
N SER A 44 38.55 4.06 47.40
CA SER A 44 39.19 3.20 48.41
C SER A 44 40.61 2.75 48.03
N ARG A 45 41.12 3.17 46.85
CA ARG A 45 42.46 2.85 46.30
C ARG A 45 42.71 1.35 46.10
N ASN A 46 41.69 0.54 45.95
CA ASN A 46 41.83 -0.91 45.72
C ASN A 46 41.83 -1.22 44.21
N TRP A 47 43.01 -1.13 43.59
CA TRP A 47 43.17 -1.29 42.15
C TRP A 47 42.74 -2.66 41.63
N THR A 48 42.98 -3.74 42.39
CA THR A 48 42.58 -5.08 41.96
C THR A 48 41.06 -5.21 41.83
N LYS A 49 40.32 -4.73 42.83
CA LYS A 49 38.84 -4.72 42.81
C LYS A 49 38.31 -3.78 41.73
N PHE A 50 38.96 -2.62 41.52
CA PHE A 50 38.60 -1.66 40.50
C PHE A 50 38.64 -2.32 39.09
N ILE A 51 39.77 -2.98 38.74
CA ILE A 51 39.94 -3.65 37.47
C ILE A 51 38.90 -4.79 37.28
N LEU A 52 38.62 -5.55 38.33
CA LEU A 52 37.62 -6.64 38.26
C LEU A 52 36.21 -6.10 37.98
N ILE A 53 35.83 -4.99 38.57
CA ILE A 53 34.49 -4.38 38.35
C ILE A 53 34.42 -3.71 36.97
N ASP A 54 35.48 -3.05 36.52
CA ASP A 54 35.57 -2.47 35.18
C ASP A 54 35.42 -3.57 34.08
N VAL A 55 36.10 -4.72 34.26
CA VAL A 55 35.89 -5.89 33.38
C VAL A 55 34.46 -6.39 33.45
N LEU A 56 33.82 -6.41 34.62
CA LEU A 56 32.41 -6.80 34.74
C LEU A 56 31.51 -5.82 34.01
N ALA A 57 31.73 -4.50 34.15
CA ALA A 57 30.99 -3.48 33.41
C ALA A 57 31.11 -3.65 31.91
N PHE A 58 32.33 -3.92 31.43
CA PHE A 58 32.59 -4.20 30.03
C PHE A 58 31.83 -5.45 29.52
N LEU A 59 31.84 -6.55 30.30
CA LEU A 59 31.11 -7.76 29.95
C LEU A 59 29.59 -7.52 29.89
N ILE A 60 29.03 -6.78 30.85
CA ILE A 60 27.60 -6.42 30.81
C ILE A 60 27.28 -5.62 29.56
N MET A 61 28.12 -4.66 29.17
CA MET A 61 27.95 -3.86 27.97
C MET A 61 28.01 -4.71 26.69
N LEU A 62 28.93 -5.69 26.61
CA LEU A 62 28.99 -6.63 25.48
C LEU A 62 27.70 -7.47 25.37
N VAL A 63 27.19 -7.95 26.50
CA VAL A 63 25.92 -8.69 26.53
C VAL A 63 24.75 -7.79 26.10
N ASP A 64 24.70 -6.55 26.56
CA ASP A 64 23.66 -5.57 26.22
C ASP A 64 23.64 -5.32 24.71
N TYR A 65 24.77 -5.05 24.06
CA TYR A 65 24.86 -4.89 22.62
C TYR A 65 24.48 -6.16 21.85
N GLY A 66 24.88 -7.34 22.32
CA GLY A 66 24.54 -8.61 21.70
C GLY A 66 23.02 -8.89 21.78
N VAL A 67 22.43 -8.65 22.95
CA VAL A 67 20.98 -8.80 23.15
C VAL A 67 20.22 -7.76 22.32
N SER A 68 20.64 -6.50 22.30
CA SER A 68 20.00 -5.46 21.48
C SER A 68 19.96 -5.83 20.00
N ALA A 69 21.09 -6.24 19.43
CA ALA A 69 21.18 -6.64 18.02
C ALA A 69 20.22 -7.80 17.70
N LEU A 70 20.16 -8.81 18.57
CA LEU A 70 19.28 -9.96 18.42
C LEU A 70 17.81 -9.57 18.51
N VAL A 71 17.46 -8.72 19.47
CA VAL A 71 16.09 -8.25 19.72
C VAL A 71 15.59 -7.40 18.54
N ASP A 72 16.42 -6.49 18.02
CA ASP A 72 16.10 -5.67 16.85
C ASP A 72 15.85 -6.54 15.62
N TYR A 73 16.70 -7.55 15.38
CA TYR A 73 16.50 -8.52 14.30
C TYR A 73 15.17 -9.28 14.44
N GLN A 74 14.89 -9.81 15.64
CA GLN A 74 13.66 -10.55 15.88
C GLN A 74 12.41 -9.68 15.78
N GLN A 75 12.49 -8.42 16.21
CA GLN A 75 11.44 -7.43 16.03
C GLN A 75 11.11 -7.21 14.55
N GLN A 76 12.13 -6.97 13.74
CA GLN A 76 11.94 -6.77 12.30
C GLN A 76 11.38 -8.02 11.63
N ALA A 77 11.88 -9.20 11.98
CA ALA A 77 11.35 -10.46 11.45
C ALA A 77 9.87 -10.66 11.81
N GLN A 78 9.45 -10.33 13.06
CA GLN A 78 8.05 -10.40 13.48
C GLN A 78 7.14 -9.48 12.66
N VAL A 79 7.62 -8.26 12.37
CA VAL A 79 6.89 -7.27 11.56
C VAL A 79 6.77 -7.74 10.10
N GLN A 80 7.84 -8.31 9.53
CA GLN A 80 7.81 -8.78 8.14
C GLN A 80 6.90 -10.00 7.96
N ASP A 81 6.89 -10.93 8.90
CA ASP A 81 5.95 -12.07 8.87
C ASP A 81 4.48 -11.60 8.87
N LEU A 82 4.18 -10.55 9.64
CA LEU A 82 2.84 -9.94 9.60
C LEU A 82 2.54 -9.29 8.26
N ASN A 83 3.50 -8.54 7.70
CA ASN A 83 3.34 -7.89 6.40
C ASN A 83 3.05 -8.89 5.30
N ASP A 84 3.76 -10.03 5.28
CA ASP A 84 3.56 -11.08 4.29
C ASP A 84 2.12 -11.61 4.33
N GLN A 85 1.64 -11.98 5.52
CA GLN A 85 0.27 -12.45 5.70
C GLN A 85 -0.78 -11.40 5.30
N VAL A 86 -0.51 -10.12 5.59
CA VAL A 86 -1.44 -9.04 5.28
C VAL A 86 -1.47 -8.75 3.79
N ARG A 87 -0.31 -8.75 3.11
CA ARG A 87 -0.22 -8.58 1.66
C ARG A 87 -0.99 -9.66 0.92
N ASP A 88 -0.80 -10.93 1.31
CA ASP A 88 -1.54 -12.06 0.72
C ASP A 88 -3.06 -11.86 0.83
N LYS A 89 -3.55 -11.49 2.03
CA LYS A 89 -4.98 -11.23 2.25
C LYS A 89 -5.51 -10.05 1.43
N ILE A 90 -4.75 -8.96 1.33
CA ILE A 90 -5.15 -7.77 0.57
C ILE A 90 -5.22 -8.09 -0.93
N VAL A 91 -4.22 -8.82 -1.48
CA VAL A 91 -4.20 -9.20 -2.90
C VAL A 91 -5.38 -10.13 -3.21
N LYS A 92 -5.62 -11.15 -2.37
CA LYS A 92 -6.79 -12.02 -2.49
C LYS A 92 -8.10 -11.22 -2.46
N ARG A 93 -8.19 -10.23 -1.57
CA ARG A 93 -9.38 -9.38 -1.52
C ARG A 93 -9.57 -8.58 -2.80
N TYR A 94 -8.54 -7.91 -3.31
CA TYR A 94 -8.64 -7.16 -4.57
C TYR A 94 -9.10 -8.05 -5.73
N TYR A 95 -8.72 -9.31 -5.72
CA TYR A 95 -9.14 -10.27 -6.74
C TYR A 95 -10.63 -10.67 -6.60
N TYR A 96 -11.10 -10.89 -5.37
CA TYR A 96 -12.44 -11.46 -5.13
C TYR A 96 -13.54 -10.45 -4.79
N ASP A 97 -13.23 -9.17 -4.51
CA ASP A 97 -14.25 -8.21 -4.05
C ASP A 97 -15.10 -7.63 -5.18
N GLY A 98 -14.76 -7.91 -6.43
CA GLY A 98 -15.50 -7.47 -7.62
C GLY A 98 -15.54 -5.95 -7.80
N LYS A 99 -14.62 -5.20 -7.16
CA LYS A 99 -14.56 -3.73 -7.26
C LYS A 99 -13.41 -3.30 -8.15
N LYS A 100 -13.60 -2.19 -8.85
CA LYS A 100 -12.48 -1.53 -9.53
C LYS A 100 -11.61 -0.80 -8.51
N HIS A 101 -10.34 -1.15 -8.48
CA HIS A 101 -9.29 -0.47 -7.73
C HIS A 101 -8.28 0.12 -8.71
N THR A 102 -7.79 1.32 -8.47
CA THR A 102 -6.69 1.84 -9.29
C THR A 102 -5.37 1.18 -8.88
N VAL A 103 -4.47 0.97 -9.82
CA VAL A 103 -3.14 0.38 -9.56
C VAL A 103 -2.40 1.17 -8.49
N ALA A 104 -2.45 2.51 -8.56
CA ALA A 104 -1.82 3.39 -7.59
C ALA A 104 -2.35 3.18 -6.16
N GLN A 105 -3.68 3.03 -5.99
CA GLN A 105 -4.28 2.75 -4.68
C GLN A 105 -3.86 1.39 -4.13
N MET A 106 -3.86 0.35 -4.99
CA MET A 106 -3.43 -0.99 -4.60
C MET A 106 -1.96 -1.00 -4.19
N GLN A 107 -1.11 -0.37 -4.99
CA GLN A 107 0.32 -0.27 -4.75
C GLN A 107 0.61 0.49 -3.45
N ASN A 108 -0.03 1.65 -3.24
CA ASN A 108 0.13 2.43 -2.01
C ASN A 108 -0.29 1.62 -0.77
N ARG A 109 -1.40 0.87 -0.85
CA ARG A 109 -1.88 0.03 0.26
C ARG A 109 -0.90 -1.10 0.62
N LEU A 110 -0.27 -1.73 -0.40
CA LEU A 110 0.67 -2.85 -0.23
C LEU A 110 2.09 -2.40 0.18
N THR A 111 2.42 -1.12 0.06
CA THR A 111 3.75 -0.56 0.34
C THR A 111 3.71 0.49 1.45
N ASN A 112 3.38 1.74 1.12
CA ASN A 112 3.48 2.88 2.02
C ASN A 112 2.61 2.76 3.26
N ASP A 113 1.36 2.32 3.10
CA ASP A 113 0.42 2.19 4.22
C ASP A 113 0.91 1.14 5.23
N LEU A 114 1.44 0.00 4.76
CA LEU A 114 2.02 -1.01 5.63
C LEU A 114 3.29 -0.49 6.31
N GLN A 115 4.16 0.21 5.59
CA GLN A 115 5.37 0.80 6.16
C GLN A 115 5.04 1.85 7.23
N MET A 116 4.04 2.70 7.00
CA MET A 116 3.55 3.65 8.01
C MET A 116 3.01 2.93 9.26
N LEU A 117 2.27 1.83 9.10
CA LEU A 117 1.79 1.03 10.22
C LEU A 117 2.93 0.34 10.97
N ASN A 118 3.94 -0.16 10.26
CA ASN A 118 5.12 -0.75 10.89
C ASN A 118 5.80 0.25 11.82
N ASN A 119 6.11 1.44 11.30
CA ASN A 119 6.86 2.46 12.03
C ASN A 119 6.03 3.11 13.16
N ASN A 120 4.73 3.33 12.94
CA ASN A 120 3.91 4.09 13.87
C ASN A 120 3.07 3.22 14.82
N TYR A 121 2.91 1.91 14.53
CA TYR A 121 2.10 1.03 15.37
C TYR A 121 2.88 -0.18 15.87
N PHE A 122 3.34 -1.09 15.00
CA PHE A 122 3.86 -2.39 15.43
C PHE A 122 5.22 -2.31 16.13
N ILE A 123 6.14 -1.50 15.64
CA ILE A 123 7.44 -1.26 16.30
C ILE A 123 7.21 -0.58 17.64
N ASN A 124 6.27 0.37 17.72
CA ASN A 124 5.97 1.06 18.96
C ASN A 124 5.39 0.15 20.05
N VAL A 125 4.80 -1.01 19.73
CA VAL A 125 4.39 -2.00 20.74
C VAL A 125 5.59 -2.44 21.59
N PHE A 126 6.71 -2.73 20.97
CA PHE A 126 7.93 -3.15 21.65
C PHE A 126 8.63 -1.96 22.35
N LEU A 127 8.64 -0.80 21.71
CA LEU A 127 9.18 0.42 22.31
C LEU A 127 8.42 0.84 23.57
N LEU A 128 7.10 0.61 23.62
CA LEU A 128 6.33 0.83 24.85
C LEU A 128 6.76 -0.14 25.97
N ILE A 129 7.03 -1.40 25.65
CA ILE A 129 7.56 -2.37 26.62
C ILE A 129 8.90 -1.90 27.15
N TYR A 130 9.81 -1.48 26.26
CA TYR A 130 11.10 -0.90 26.63
C TYR A 130 10.96 0.32 27.55
N GLY A 131 10.11 1.29 27.16
CA GLY A 131 9.90 2.52 27.92
C GLY A 131 9.33 2.27 29.32
N VAL A 132 8.32 1.37 29.44
CA VAL A 132 7.77 0.96 30.73
C VAL A 132 8.84 0.28 31.58
N SER A 133 9.57 -0.68 31.00
CA SER A 133 10.61 -1.44 31.71
C SER A 133 11.72 -0.52 32.20
N THR A 134 12.16 0.44 31.39
CA THR A 134 13.18 1.44 31.78
C THR A 134 12.72 2.24 33.00
N ILE A 135 11.49 2.76 32.95
CA ILE A 135 10.94 3.54 34.07
C ILE A 135 10.85 2.68 35.34
N VAL A 136 10.34 1.46 35.23
CA VAL A 136 10.18 0.54 36.37
C VAL A 136 11.53 0.23 37.01
N PHE A 137 12.56 -0.14 36.24
CA PHE A 137 13.87 -0.47 36.79
C PHE A 137 14.56 0.74 37.41
N VAL A 138 14.44 1.92 36.82
CA VAL A 138 14.97 3.17 37.41
C VAL A 138 14.26 3.47 38.73
N LEU A 139 12.94 3.37 38.81
CA LEU A 139 12.19 3.60 40.02
C LEU A 139 12.57 2.60 41.12
N ILE A 140 12.72 1.33 40.80
CA ILE A 140 13.19 0.30 41.77
C ILE A 140 14.57 0.68 42.32
N TYR A 141 15.50 1.04 41.43
CA TYR A 141 16.83 1.46 41.87
C TYR A 141 16.80 2.69 42.78
N LEU A 142 16.02 3.72 42.44
CA LEU A 142 15.92 4.95 43.23
C LEU A 142 15.27 4.73 44.60
N ILE A 143 14.29 3.82 44.70
CA ILE A 143 13.69 3.40 45.98
C ILE A 143 14.76 2.79 46.88
N LEU A 144 15.63 1.95 46.34
CA LEU A 144 16.72 1.32 47.09
C LEU A 144 17.85 2.30 47.44
N LEU A 145 18.07 3.34 46.63
CA LEU A 145 19.13 4.30 46.83
C LEU A 145 18.72 5.43 47.83
N SER A 146 17.60 6.12 47.55
CA SER A 146 17.12 7.23 48.40
C SER A 146 15.70 7.65 48.00
N TRP A 147 14.77 7.67 48.95
CA TRP A 147 13.39 8.14 48.73
C TRP A 147 13.32 9.64 48.38
N GLN A 148 14.30 10.46 48.88
CA GLN A 148 14.37 11.89 48.57
C GLN A 148 14.69 12.13 47.10
N LEU A 149 15.64 11.37 46.53
CA LEU A 149 15.95 11.40 45.09
C LEU A 149 14.77 10.92 44.25
N LEU A 150 14.07 9.87 44.69
CA LEU A 150 12.85 9.40 44.04
C LEU A 150 11.80 10.50 43.93
N LEU A 151 11.48 11.18 45.04
CA LEU A 151 10.50 12.28 45.05
C LEU A 151 10.91 13.44 44.13
N ALA A 152 12.18 13.85 44.16
CA ALA A 152 12.69 14.93 43.33
C ALA A 152 12.58 14.57 41.83
N ILE A 153 12.89 13.32 41.46
CA ILE A 153 12.78 12.83 40.09
C ILE A 153 11.31 12.69 39.66
N CYS A 154 10.42 12.19 40.52
CA CYS A 154 8.99 12.13 40.22
C CYS A 154 8.39 13.53 39.97
N LEU A 155 8.80 14.54 40.76
CA LEU A 155 8.39 15.93 40.56
C LEU A 155 8.89 16.47 39.22
N MET A 156 10.15 16.20 38.87
CA MET A 156 10.72 16.56 37.57
C MET A 156 9.92 15.96 36.41
N VAL A 157 9.63 14.66 36.49
CA VAL A 157 8.84 13.94 35.50
C VAL A 157 7.45 14.54 35.33
N ALA A 158 6.77 14.83 36.47
CA ALA A 158 5.44 15.44 36.43
C ALA A 158 5.45 16.81 35.73
N ILE A 159 6.47 17.64 35.98
CA ILE A 159 6.63 18.93 35.29
C ILE A 159 6.93 18.74 33.80
N SER A 160 7.84 17.83 33.46
CA SER A 160 8.21 17.53 32.06
C SER A 160 7.02 17.05 31.23
N LEU A 161 6.08 16.29 31.82
CA LEU A 161 4.86 15.85 31.16
C LEU A 161 3.82 16.96 30.89
N LEU A 162 3.91 18.07 31.62
CA LEU A 162 3.01 19.21 31.42
C LEU A 162 3.50 20.17 30.33
N LEU A 163 4.79 20.24 30.06
CA LEU A 163 5.37 21.16 29.07
C LEU A 163 4.87 20.98 27.64
N PRO A 164 4.72 19.76 27.11
CA PRO A 164 4.20 19.57 25.74
C PRO A 164 2.82 20.15 25.52
N LYS A 165 1.96 20.23 26.55
CA LYS A 165 0.62 20.82 26.46
C LYS A 165 0.63 22.28 26.04
N LEU A 166 1.72 23.01 26.35
CA LEU A 166 1.86 24.42 25.99
C LEU A 166 2.06 24.64 24.47
N THR A 167 2.66 23.67 23.79
CA THR A 167 2.99 23.76 22.35
C THR A 167 2.11 22.88 21.47
N GLU A 168 1.21 22.09 22.04
CA GLU A 168 0.35 21.13 21.32
C GLU A 168 -0.45 21.80 20.18
N LYS A 169 -1.17 22.89 20.49
CA LYS A 169 -2.02 23.58 19.49
C LYS A 169 -1.21 24.22 18.36
N PRO A 170 -0.12 24.98 18.60
CA PRO A 170 0.73 25.51 17.53
C PRO A 170 1.36 24.41 16.67
N LEU A 171 1.81 23.32 17.30
CA LEU A 171 2.43 22.20 16.59
C LEU A 171 1.41 21.46 15.71
N GLN A 172 0.19 21.23 16.20
CA GLN A 172 -0.89 20.62 15.44
C GLN A 172 -1.21 21.44 14.19
N LYS A 173 -1.40 22.77 14.33
CA LYS A 173 -1.64 23.66 13.19
C LYS A 173 -0.50 23.66 12.17
N ALA A 174 0.75 23.59 12.65
CA ALA A 174 1.90 23.52 11.74
C ALA A 174 1.93 22.18 11.00
N THR A 175 1.53 21.07 11.64
CA THR A 175 1.44 19.74 11.01
C THR A 175 0.32 19.70 9.96
N GLU A 176 -0.84 20.29 10.24
CA GLU A 176 -1.94 20.42 9.27
C GLU A 176 -1.49 21.23 8.04
N LEU A 177 -0.76 22.34 8.26
CA LEU A 177 -0.22 23.16 7.17
C LEU A 177 0.76 22.38 6.28
N ILE A 178 1.60 21.50 6.85
CA ILE A 178 2.48 20.62 6.08
C ILE A 178 1.66 19.67 5.22
N SER A 179 0.64 19.02 5.80
CA SER A 179 -0.22 18.10 5.07
C SER A 179 -0.88 18.75 3.86
N ASP A 180 -1.48 19.93 4.06
CA ASP A 180 -2.13 20.70 2.99
C ASP A 180 -1.14 21.16 1.92
N SER A 181 0.04 21.62 2.35
CA SER A 181 1.08 22.08 1.41
C SER A 181 1.68 20.94 0.62
N ASN A 182 1.88 19.78 1.26
CA ASN A 182 2.38 18.57 0.59
C ASN A 182 1.38 18.04 -0.44
N GLN A 183 0.09 18.03 -0.10
CA GLN A 183 -0.94 17.63 -1.06
C GLN A 183 -0.92 18.54 -2.29
N LYS A 184 -0.91 19.86 -2.10
CA LYS A 184 -0.84 20.83 -3.22
C LYS A 184 0.42 20.69 -4.05
N TYR A 185 1.54 20.35 -3.41
CA TYR A 185 2.80 20.10 -4.12
C TYR A 185 2.72 18.85 -4.98
N LEU A 186 2.19 17.75 -4.44
CA LEU A 186 2.00 16.50 -5.18
C LEU A 186 1.00 16.64 -6.33
N ASP A 187 -0.12 17.33 -6.11
CA ASP A 187 -1.09 17.63 -7.16
C ASP A 187 -0.43 18.44 -8.29
N THR A 188 0.34 19.48 -7.93
CA THR A 188 1.10 20.27 -8.91
C THR A 188 2.10 19.43 -9.69
N LEU A 189 2.86 18.55 -9.02
CA LEU A 189 3.79 17.64 -9.69
C LEU A 189 3.06 16.73 -10.68
N ASN A 190 1.95 16.14 -10.28
CA ASN A 190 1.17 15.27 -11.14
C ASN A 190 0.64 16.00 -12.37
N ASP A 191 0.06 17.20 -12.19
CA ASP A 191 -0.51 17.98 -13.28
C ASP A 191 0.55 18.43 -14.32
N TRP A 192 1.73 18.83 -13.85
CA TRP A 192 2.76 19.39 -14.72
C TRP A 192 3.71 18.35 -15.29
N LEU A 193 4.08 17.32 -14.52
CA LEU A 193 5.00 16.28 -15.00
C LEU A 193 4.32 15.29 -15.94
N SER A 194 3.00 15.17 -15.91
CA SER A 194 2.25 14.38 -16.91
C SER A 194 2.40 14.91 -18.34
N GLY A 195 2.70 16.21 -18.49
CA GLY A 195 2.97 16.86 -19.78
C GLY A 195 4.45 17.15 -20.05
N LEU A 196 5.38 16.49 -19.33
CA LEU A 196 6.82 16.83 -19.38
C LEU A 196 7.40 16.79 -20.80
N ASP A 197 7.07 15.77 -21.60
CA ASP A 197 7.56 15.63 -22.98
C ASP A 197 7.16 16.82 -23.85
N GLN A 198 5.93 17.32 -23.70
CA GLN A 198 5.45 18.49 -24.43
C GLN A 198 6.16 19.76 -23.97
N LEU A 199 6.36 19.92 -22.65
CA LEU A 199 7.11 21.05 -22.11
C LEU A 199 8.56 21.06 -22.58
N GLN A 200 9.19 19.92 -22.73
CA GLN A 200 10.53 19.77 -23.30
C GLN A 200 10.54 20.09 -24.78
N GLN A 201 9.60 19.55 -25.55
CA GLN A 201 9.46 19.78 -27.00
C GLN A 201 9.32 21.28 -27.33
N PHE A 202 8.55 22.02 -26.51
CA PHE A 202 8.31 23.45 -26.71
C PHE A 202 9.24 24.36 -25.89
N LEU A 203 10.29 23.81 -25.25
CA LEU A 203 11.26 24.56 -24.44
C LEU A 203 10.61 25.40 -23.31
N ALA A 204 9.48 24.96 -22.78
CA ALA A 204 8.69 25.67 -21.78
C ALA A 204 9.12 25.40 -20.32
N GLY A 205 10.36 24.93 -20.10
CA GLY A 205 10.89 24.55 -18.79
C GLY A 205 10.84 25.66 -17.75
N ALA A 206 11.07 26.93 -18.14
CA ALA A 206 11.02 28.05 -17.21
C ALA A 206 9.69 28.18 -16.46
N LYS A 207 8.57 27.90 -17.13
CA LYS A 207 7.24 27.89 -16.49
C LYS A 207 7.08 26.75 -15.50
N LEU A 208 7.50 25.53 -15.88
CA LEU A 208 7.50 24.37 -15.00
C LEU A 208 8.30 24.65 -13.73
N PHE A 209 9.54 25.14 -13.87
CA PHE A 209 10.42 25.40 -12.72
C PHE A 209 9.81 26.43 -11.77
N SER A 210 9.26 27.53 -12.30
CA SER A 210 8.62 28.58 -11.50
C SER A 210 7.40 28.08 -10.71
N VAL A 211 6.59 27.19 -11.30
CA VAL A 211 5.40 26.65 -10.63
C VAL A 211 5.77 25.65 -9.55
N ILE A 212 6.73 24.76 -9.84
CA ILE A 212 7.22 23.79 -8.86
C ILE A 212 7.92 24.50 -7.71
N GLU A 213 8.80 25.45 -7.98
CA GLU A 213 9.50 26.26 -6.97
C GLU A 213 8.52 26.93 -6.00
N LYS A 214 7.46 27.55 -6.52
CA LYS A 214 6.45 28.25 -5.70
C LYS A 214 5.72 27.29 -4.75
N THR A 215 5.39 26.08 -5.19
CA THR A 215 4.68 25.10 -4.37
C THR A 215 5.61 24.36 -3.40
N SER A 216 6.83 24.03 -3.85
CA SER A 216 7.89 23.47 -3.01
C SER A 216 8.23 24.42 -1.86
N LYS A 217 8.48 25.71 -2.16
CA LYS A 217 8.81 26.70 -1.14
C LYS A 217 7.76 26.80 -0.04
N LYS A 218 6.46 26.71 -0.37
CA LYS A 218 5.39 26.71 0.64
C LYS A 218 5.46 25.49 1.55
N LEU A 219 5.77 24.31 0.99
CA LEU A 219 5.95 23.09 1.76
C LEU A 219 7.19 23.19 2.67
N GLU A 220 8.29 23.71 2.14
CA GLU A 220 9.54 23.93 2.88
C GLU A 220 9.34 24.92 4.03
N ASP A 221 8.68 26.06 3.79
CA ASP A 221 8.36 27.04 4.81
C ASP A 221 7.47 26.44 5.93
N ALA A 222 6.52 25.56 5.56
CA ALA A 222 5.69 24.86 6.53
C ALA A 222 6.51 23.89 7.39
N ASN A 223 7.46 23.15 6.78
CA ASN A 223 8.38 22.24 7.47
C ASN A 223 9.32 23.00 8.41
N VAL A 224 9.87 24.12 7.97
CA VAL A 224 10.72 25.01 8.79
C VAL A 224 9.93 25.51 10.00
N LYS A 225 8.69 25.95 9.80
CA LYS A 225 7.81 26.45 10.88
C LYS A 225 7.49 25.36 11.91
N GLN A 226 7.17 24.14 11.47
CA GLN A 226 6.97 23.00 12.39
C GLN A 226 8.24 22.69 13.17
N THR A 227 9.38 22.62 12.46
CA THR A 227 10.69 22.37 13.08
C THR A 227 11.03 23.44 14.13
N ALA A 228 10.72 24.70 13.86
CA ALA A 228 10.94 25.80 14.81
C ALA A 228 10.14 25.57 16.12
N TYR A 229 8.86 25.16 16.05
CA TYR A 229 8.08 24.84 17.25
C TYR A 229 8.62 23.62 18.01
N ILE A 230 9.05 22.58 17.30
CA ILE A 230 9.68 21.40 17.92
C ILE A 230 11.00 21.80 18.62
N LYS A 231 11.83 22.60 17.96
CA LYS A 231 13.11 23.05 18.54
C LYS A 231 12.92 23.99 19.72
N LEU A 232 11.90 24.86 19.67
CA LEU A 232 11.53 25.70 20.81
C LEU A 232 11.10 24.84 22.01
N LEU A 233 10.25 23.83 21.81
CA LEU A 233 9.86 22.90 22.87
C LEU A 233 11.08 22.17 23.44
N ASN A 234 11.96 21.66 22.57
CA ASN A 234 13.18 20.98 23.01
C ASN A 234 14.11 21.91 23.81
N ALA A 235 14.22 23.17 23.41
CA ALA A 235 15.01 24.16 24.15
C ALA A 235 14.43 24.41 25.56
N VAL A 236 13.10 24.60 25.64
CA VAL A 236 12.42 24.78 26.94
C VAL A 236 12.60 23.54 27.83
N ASN A 237 12.36 22.34 27.27
CA ASN A 237 12.61 21.09 27.99
C ASN A 237 14.08 20.95 28.43
N GLY A 238 15.02 21.33 27.56
CA GLY A 238 16.45 21.32 27.89
C GLY A 238 16.80 22.23 29.06
N ILE A 239 16.26 23.46 29.09
CA ILE A 239 16.47 24.41 30.19
C ILE A 239 15.89 23.85 31.50
N VAL A 240 14.65 23.39 31.48
CA VAL A 240 13.99 22.78 32.64
C VAL A 240 14.79 21.56 33.13
N SER A 241 15.19 20.69 32.21
CA SER A 241 16.00 19.51 32.50
C SER A 241 17.37 19.89 33.11
N ALA A 242 18.02 20.95 32.62
CA ALA A 242 19.28 21.42 33.18
C ALA A 242 19.11 21.96 34.61
N ALA A 243 18.05 22.77 34.84
CA ALA A 243 17.74 23.29 36.16
C ALA A 243 17.48 22.15 37.19
N PHE A 244 16.68 21.16 36.80
CA PHE A 244 16.46 19.97 37.65
C PHE A 244 17.73 19.13 37.82
N GLY A 245 18.58 19.03 36.79
CA GLY A 245 19.88 18.35 36.92
C GLY A 245 20.77 18.98 37.95
N LEU A 246 20.84 20.32 37.98
CA LEU A 246 21.57 21.05 39.00
C LEU A 246 20.97 20.80 40.40
N ALA A 247 19.65 20.91 40.53
CA ALA A 247 18.95 20.66 41.77
C ALA A 247 19.16 19.25 42.33
N LEU A 248 19.07 18.22 41.42
CA LEU A 248 19.34 16.84 41.79
C LEU A 248 20.79 16.60 42.21
N PHE A 249 21.74 17.22 41.48
CA PHE A 249 23.15 17.10 41.83
C PHE A 249 23.46 17.73 43.22
N VAL A 250 22.87 18.90 43.50
CA VAL A 250 22.99 19.56 44.84
C VAL A 250 22.35 18.70 45.94
N LEU A 251 21.14 18.14 45.68
CA LEU A 251 20.47 17.25 46.62
C LEU A 251 21.30 15.99 46.89
N ALA A 252 21.81 15.35 45.83
CA ALA A 252 22.66 14.17 45.95
C ALA A 252 23.97 14.49 46.74
N GLY A 253 24.59 15.63 46.47
CA GLY A 253 25.76 16.09 47.21
C GLY A 253 25.47 16.32 48.71
N TRP A 254 24.29 16.87 49.04
CA TRP A 254 23.85 17.01 50.42
C TRP A 254 23.62 15.65 51.09
N LEU A 255 23.01 14.67 50.38
CA LEU A 255 22.80 13.32 50.89
C LEU A 255 24.13 12.56 51.10
N VAL A 256 25.11 12.73 50.20
CA VAL A 256 26.47 12.19 50.38
C VAL A 256 27.16 12.81 51.58
N LYS A 257 27.10 14.15 51.76
CA LYS A 257 27.65 14.85 52.92
C LYS A 257 27.10 14.29 54.24
N ASN A 258 25.80 13.90 54.23
CA ASN A 258 25.14 13.34 55.40
C ASN A 258 25.27 11.81 55.52
N HIS A 259 26.13 11.18 54.71
CA HIS A 259 26.37 9.72 54.69
C HIS A 259 25.11 8.88 54.40
N GLN A 260 24.09 9.45 53.73
CA GLN A 260 22.85 8.76 53.41
C GLN A 260 22.95 7.95 52.11
N ILE A 261 23.82 8.36 51.19
CA ILE A 261 24.11 7.65 49.93
C ILE A 261 25.62 7.61 49.69
N PRO A 262 26.14 6.62 48.96
CA PRO A 262 27.57 6.55 48.63
C PRO A 262 27.96 7.63 47.61
N ILE A 263 29.24 8.02 47.62
CA ILE A 263 29.74 9.11 46.74
C ILE A 263 29.62 8.77 45.26
N GLY A 264 29.76 7.50 44.88
CA GLY A 264 29.56 7.05 43.53
C GLY A 264 28.14 7.33 42.96
N ALA A 265 27.15 7.47 43.85
CA ALA A 265 25.79 7.84 43.44
C ALA A 265 25.71 9.23 42.78
N LEU A 266 26.63 10.16 43.10
CA LEU A 266 26.70 11.49 42.47
C LEU A 266 26.89 11.39 40.95
N LEU A 267 27.71 10.44 40.48
CA LEU A 267 27.99 10.28 39.06
C LEU A 267 26.82 9.67 38.31
N VAL A 268 26.05 8.80 38.95
CA VAL A 268 24.97 8.05 38.29
C VAL A 268 23.59 8.73 38.35
N VAL A 269 23.39 9.70 39.25
CA VAL A 269 22.12 10.45 39.34
C VAL A 269 21.75 11.12 38.02
N GLY A 270 22.74 11.61 37.26
CA GLY A 270 22.52 12.15 35.93
C GLY A 270 22.02 11.11 34.90
N ASN A 271 22.51 9.87 34.97
CA ASN A 271 22.11 8.79 34.11
C ASN A 271 20.65 8.36 34.33
N PHE A 272 20.19 8.32 35.59
CA PHE A 272 18.79 8.00 35.90
C PHE A 272 17.80 9.02 35.35
N ARG A 273 18.17 10.31 35.42
CA ARG A 273 17.39 11.36 34.74
C ARG A 273 17.29 11.11 33.23
N TYR A 274 18.41 10.76 32.60
CA TYR A 274 18.46 10.47 31.17
C TYR A 274 17.55 9.29 30.81
N TYR A 275 17.65 8.17 31.54
CA TYR A 275 16.83 7.00 31.32
C TYR A 275 15.33 7.26 31.52
N LEU A 276 14.97 8.01 32.58
CA LEU A 276 13.56 8.35 32.83
C LEU A 276 12.99 9.25 31.74
N ASN A 277 13.70 10.29 31.34
CA ASN A 277 13.26 11.15 30.25
C ASN A 277 13.12 10.34 28.94
N GLY A 278 14.11 9.52 28.60
CA GLY A 278 14.06 8.64 27.44
C GLY A 278 12.88 7.66 27.47
N GLY A 279 12.62 7.05 28.64
CA GLY A 279 11.46 6.17 28.84
C GLY A 279 10.13 6.90 28.66
N ILE A 280 9.99 8.09 29.23
CA ILE A 280 8.76 8.92 29.12
C ILE A 280 8.56 9.39 27.68
N ASP A 281 9.61 9.87 27.02
CA ASP A 281 9.55 10.31 25.62
C ASP A 281 9.15 9.15 24.72
N THR A 282 9.71 7.96 24.94
CA THR A 282 9.34 6.74 24.21
C THR A 282 7.88 6.38 24.41
N LEU A 283 7.35 6.45 25.65
CA LEU A 283 5.93 6.20 25.91
C LEU A 283 5.03 7.25 25.26
N THR A 284 5.37 8.52 25.41
CA THR A 284 4.55 9.64 24.92
C THR A 284 4.49 9.62 23.38
N ASN A 285 5.66 9.51 22.74
CA ASN A 285 5.77 9.48 21.28
C ASN A 285 5.14 8.19 20.70
N GLY A 286 5.42 7.04 21.31
CA GLY A 286 4.87 5.75 20.88
C GLY A 286 3.35 5.70 20.98
N LEU A 287 2.76 6.14 22.11
CA LEU A 287 1.31 6.22 22.27
C LEU A 287 0.68 7.22 21.30
N GLY A 288 1.34 8.36 21.06
CA GLY A 288 0.92 9.36 20.08
C GLY A 288 0.89 8.80 18.68
N ALA A 289 1.96 8.16 18.24
CA ALA A 289 2.08 7.52 16.92
C ALA A 289 1.04 6.41 16.73
N MET A 290 0.84 5.55 17.73
CA MET A 290 -0.18 4.50 17.70
C MET A 290 -1.60 5.07 17.62
N LYS A 291 -1.90 6.15 18.35
CA LYS A 291 -3.21 6.83 18.25
C LYS A 291 -3.43 7.43 16.86
N GLY A 292 -2.41 8.11 16.32
CA GLY A 292 -2.46 8.72 14.98
C GLY A 292 -2.69 7.71 13.86
N SER A 293 -2.15 6.50 14.00
CA SER A 293 -2.27 5.44 12.99
C SER A 293 -3.55 4.58 13.10
N LYS A 294 -4.43 4.79 14.10
CA LYS A 294 -5.65 3.99 14.29
C LYS A 294 -6.58 3.97 13.07
N LYS A 295 -6.78 5.10 12.41
CA LYS A 295 -7.62 5.18 11.20
C LYS A 295 -7.04 4.33 10.08
N LEU A 296 -5.74 4.49 9.80
CA LEU A 296 -5.03 3.71 8.80
C LEU A 296 -5.07 2.21 9.12
N LEU A 297 -4.86 1.85 10.39
CA LEU A 297 -4.97 0.46 10.85
C LEU A 297 -6.34 -0.14 10.55
N ALA A 298 -7.43 0.61 10.81
CA ALA A 298 -8.80 0.15 10.53
C ALA A 298 -9.06 0.02 9.02
N GLU A 299 -8.52 0.91 8.20
CA GLU A 299 -8.63 0.84 6.74
C GLU A 299 -7.88 -0.37 6.17
N VAL A 300 -6.64 -0.62 6.62
CA VAL A 300 -5.85 -1.79 6.20
C VAL A 300 -6.49 -3.07 6.71
N ASP A 301 -7.00 -3.10 7.95
CA ASP A 301 -7.73 -4.25 8.49
C ASP A 301 -8.97 -4.59 7.66
N LYS A 302 -9.74 -3.58 7.27
CA LYS A 302 -10.86 -3.75 6.35
C LYS A 302 -10.42 -4.30 5.00
N SER A 303 -9.28 -3.87 4.48
CA SER A 303 -8.69 -4.37 3.23
C SER A 303 -8.12 -5.78 3.35
N ALA A 304 -7.74 -6.22 4.54
CA ALA A 304 -7.21 -7.55 4.84
C ALA A 304 -8.26 -8.50 5.46
N SER A 305 -9.52 -8.06 5.63
CA SER A 305 -10.58 -8.91 6.18
C SER A 305 -10.98 -9.98 5.16
N ASP A 306 -11.28 -11.16 5.66
CA ASP A 306 -11.74 -12.28 4.83
C ASP A 306 -13.01 -11.86 4.08
N ILE A 307 -13.03 -12.09 2.78
CA ILE A 307 -14.26 -11.99 1.99
C ILE A 307 -14.99 -13.33 2.22
N PRO A 308 -16.27 -13.30 2.60
CA PRO A 308 -17.07 -14.50 2.50
C PRO A 308 -16.93 -14.97 1.04
N MET A 309 -16.36 -16.16 0.80
CA MET A 309 -16.44 -16.76 -0.54
C MET A 309 -17.91 -16.66 -0.92
N GLN A 310 -18.18 -15.83 -1.94
CA GLN A 310 -19.54 -15.84 -2.49
C GLN A 310 -19.77 -17.28 -2.89
N ALA A 311 -20.77 -17.91 -2.27
CA ALA A 311 -21.22 -19.22 -2.71
C ALA A 311 -21.33 -19.14 -4.24
N GLU A 312 -20.75 -20.11 -4.95
CA GLU A 312 -20.87 -20.20 -6.40
C GLU A 312 -22.35 -20.01 -6.71
N LYS A 313 -22.69 -18.81 -7.17
CA LYS A 313 -24.05 -18.58 -7.65
C LYS A 313 -24.16 -19.43 -8.91
N ASP A 314 -25.24 -20.19 -9.02
CA ASP A 314 -25.54 -20.86 -10.27
C ASP A 314 -25.55 -19.81 -11.39
N VAL A 315 -24.41 -19.72 -12.08
CA VAL A 315 -24.24 -18.82 -13.22
C VAL A 315 -24.52 -19.61 -14.49
N VAL A 316 -25.27 -19.02 -15.38
CA VAL A 316 -25.71 -19.65 -16.62
C VAL A 316 -25.30 -18.79 -17.80
N MET A 317 -24.91 -19.42 -18.91
CA MET A 317 -24.61 -18.71 -20.13
C MET A 317 -25.86 -17.99 -20.65
N PRO A 318 -25.81 -16.66 -20.87
CA PRO A 318 -26.93 -15.92 -21.41
C PRO A 318 -27.16 -16.26 -22.91
N ASN A 319 -28.41 -16.51 -23.24
CA ASN A 319 -28.84 -16.67 -24.63
C ASN A 319 -29.30 -15.35 -25.26
N VAL A 320 -29.77 -14.44 -24.40
CA VAL A 320 -30.20 -13.12 -24.81
C VAL A 320 -29.70 -12.09 -23.79
N ILE A 321 -29.15 -10.99 -24.30
CA ILE A 321 -28.79 -9.81 -23.49
C ILE A 321 -29.72 -8.67 -23.92
N LYS A 322 -30.40 -8.05 -22.97
CA LYS A 322 -31.29 -6.91 -23.20
C LYS A 322 -30.84 -5.70 -22.37
N THR A 323 -30.90 -4.54 -22.99
CA THR A 323 -30.86 -3.27 -22.25
C THR A 323 -32.28 -2.73 -22.10
N LYS A 324 -32.60 -2.16 -20.94
CA LYS A 324 -33.90 -1.56 -20.69
C LYS A 324 -33.75 -0.25 -19.95
N ASP A 325 -34.21 0.85 -20.58
CA ASP A 325 -34.16 2.22 -20.05
C ASP A 325 -32.76 2.59 -19.50
N LEU A 326 -31.70 2.16 -20.18
CA LEU A 326 -30.33 2.18 -19.66
C LEU A 326 -29.73 3.59 -19.72
N VAL A 327 -29.36 4.14 -18.56
CA VAL A 327 -28.75 5.47 -18.43
C VAL A 327 -27.53 5.41 -17.54
N LEU A 328 -26.47 6.09 -17.95
CA LEU A 328 -25.27 6.32 -17.14
C LEU A 328 -25.03 7.83 -16.98
N LYS A 329 -24.86 8.30 -15.74
CA LYS A 329 -24.45 9.68 -15.42
C LYS A 329 -23.03 9.67 -14.89
N PHE A 330 -22.17 10.50 -15.45
CA PHE A 330 -20.81 10.71 -14.97
C PHE A 330 -20.73 11.82 -13.91
N PRO A 331 -19.69 11.83 -13.06
CA PRO A 331 -19.50 12.88 -12.04
C PRO A 331 -19.36 14.30 -12.61
N ASN A 332 -18.90 14.43 -13.86
CA ASN A 332 -18.80 15.71 -14.58
C ASN A 332 -20.14 16.23 -15.13
N GLY A 333 -21.25 15.49 -14.89
CA GLY A 333 -22.59 15.85 -15.34
C GLY A 333 -22.97 15.30 -16.72
N GLU A 334 -22.06 14.67 -17.46
CA GLU A 334 -22.36 14.04 -18.75
C GLU A 334 -23.32 12.86 -18.53
N LYS A 335 -24.29 12.73 -19.42
CA LYS A 335 -25.31 11.67 -19.39
C LYS A 335 -25.27 10.91 -20.69
N LEU A 336 -25.22 9.57 -20.60
CA LEU A 336 -25.40 8.66 -21.73
C LEU A 336 -26.72 7.93 -21.57
N THR A 337 -27.56 7.98 -22.61
CA THR A 337 -28.83 7.26 -22.70
C THR A 337 -28.71 6.23 -23.83
N TYR A 338 -29.09 4.99 -23.57
CA TYR A 338 -29.01 3.91 -24.56
C TYR A 338 -30.42 3.47 -24.96
N PRO A 339 -30.61 3.16 -26.23
CA PRO A 339 -31.87 2.54 -26.69
C PRO A 339 -32.03 1.14 -26.08
N ASP A 340 -33.27 0.65 -26.06
CA ASP A 340 -33.55 -0.72 -25.69
C ASP A 340 -33.01 -1.65 -26.78
N LEU A 341 -32.01 -2.44 -26.42
CA LEU A 341 -31.32 -3.36 -27.32
C LEU A 341 -31.61 -4.79 -26.92
N GLU A 342 -31.64 -5.66 -27.92
CA GLU A 342 -31.70 -7.10 -27.73
C GLU A 342 -30.60 -7.77 -28.58
N ILE A 343 -29.70 -8.49 -27.92
CA ILE A 343 -28.58 -9.24 -28.52
C ILE A 343 -28.90 -10.72 -28.35
N LYS A 344 -29.11 -11.44 -29.44
CA LYS A 344 -29.47 -12.88 -29.45
C LYS A 344 -28.25 -13.76 -29.65
N GLN A 345 -28.31 -14.97 -29.10
CA GLN A 345 -27.27 -15.97 -29.26
C GLN A 345 -26.96 -16.25 -30.74
N GLY A 346 -25.68 -16.23 -31.09
CA GLY A 346 -25.20 -16.49 -32.45
C GLY A 346 -25.25 -15.29 -33.40
N GLU A 347 -25.85 -14.19 -33.00
CA GLU A 347 -25.98 -12.96 -33.79
C GLU A 347 -24.65 -12.23 -33.96
N LYS A 348 -24.40 -11.69 -35.16
CA LYS A 348 -23.23 -10.85 -35.47
C LYS A 348 -23.70 -9.42 -35.63
N ILE A 349 -23.39 -8.57 -34.67
CA ILE A 349 -23.86 -7.20 -34.59
C ILE A 349 -22.70 -6.23 -34.81
N LEU A 350 -22.94 -5.26 -35.67
CA LEU A 350 -22.10 -4.12 -35.88
C LEU A 350 -22.62 -2.95 -35.03
N LEU A 351 -21.79 -2.43 -34.10
CA LEU A 351 -22.15 -1.29 -33.25
C LEU A 351 -21.43 -0.05 -33.78
N THR A 352 -22.20 0.89 -34.34
CA THR A 352 -21.69 2.15 -34.89
C THR A 352 -22.18 3.35 -34.07
N GLY A 353 -21.74 4.54 -34.43
CA GLY A 353 -22.13 5.81 -33.80
C GLY A 353 -20.93 6.76 -33.63
N ASP A 354 -21.24 8.01 -33.35
CA ASP A 354 -20.23 9.07 -33.19
C ASP A 354 -19.21 8.79 -32.09
N SER A 355 -18.05 9.45 -32.17
CA SER A 355 -17.11 9.45 -31.06
C SER A 355 -17.77 10.03 -29.82
N GLY A 356 -17.66 9.34 -28.68
CA GLY A 356 -18.34 9.75 -27.45
C GLY A 356 -19.81 9.32 -27.32
N ALA A 357 -20.39 8.58 -28.31
CA ALA A 357 -21.75 8.03 -28.17
C ALA A 357 -21.86 6.89 -27.11
N GLY A 358 -20.77 6.55 -26.44
CA GLY A 358 -20.81 5.59 -25.33
C GLY A 358 -20.70 4.12 -25.73
N LYS A 359 -20.23 3.80 -26.94
CA LYS A 359 -20.10 2.42 -27.44
C LYS A 359 -19.30 1.51 -26.50
N SER A 360 -18.07 1.89 -26.16
CA SER A 360 -17.21 1.16 -25.21
C SER A 360 -17.80 1.14 -23.78
N THR A 361 -18.53 2.18 -23.42
CA THR A 361 -19.22 2.27 -22.13
C THR A 361 -20.37 1.27 -22.05
N LEU A 362 -21.08 1.04 -23.15
CA LEU A 362 -22.12 0.00 -23.24
C LEU A 362 -21.53 -1.40 -22.97
N PHE A 363 -20.37 -1.71 -23.53
CA PHE A 363 -19.68 -2.99 -23.23
C PHE A 363 -19.35 -3.13 -21.75
N LYS A 364 -18.85 -2.08 -21.11
CA LYS A 364 -18.57 -2.08 -19.66
C LYS A 364 -19.84 -2.25 -18.81
N LEU A 365 -20.99 -1.75 -19.27
CA LEU A 365 -22.28 -1.98 -18.62
C LEU A 365 -22.76 -3.44 -18.81
N ILE A 366 -22.59 -4.00 -20.02
CA ILE A 366 -22.89 -5.41 -20.31
C ILE A 366 -21.96 -6.34 -19.52
N LEU A 367 -20.72 -5.99 -19.29
CA LEU A 367 -19.77 -6.77 -18.48
C LEU A 367 -19.96 -6.59 -16.97
N GLY A 368 -20.89 -5.70 -16.55
CA GLY A 368 -21.10 -5.38 -15.13
C GLY A 368 -19.95 -4.58 -14.48
N GLU A 369 -19.01 -4.10 -15.29
CA GLU A 369 -17.88 -3.27 -14.83
C GLU A 369 -18.31 -1.88 -14.38
N LEU A 370 -19.40 -1.37 -14.99
CA LEU A 370 -20.07 -0.14 -14.62
C LEU A 370 -21.49 -0.44 -14.18
N LYS A 371 -21.95 0.27 -13.16
CA LYS A 371 -23.35 0.20 -12.73
C LYS A 371 -24.14 1.33 -13.38
N PRO A 372 -25.28 1.05 -14.02
CA PRO A 372 -26.11 2.09 -14.59
C PRO A 372 -26.67 2.99 -13.51
N SER A 373 -26.90 4.27 -13.84
CA SER A 373 -27.56 5.23 -12.96
C SER A 373 -29.08 5.05 -12.97
N ALA A 374 -29.63 4.55 -14.08
CA ALA A 374 -31.03 4.13 -14.22
C ALA A 374 -31.12 3.00 -15.27
N GLY A 375 -32.22 2.27 -15.26
CA GLY A 375 -32.42 1.11 -16.11
C GLY A 375 -31.60 -0.09 -15.67
N LYS A 376 -31.44 -1.08 -16.57
CA LYS A 376 -30.70 -2.32 -16.27
C LYS A 376 -30.30 -3.07 -17.53
N VAL A 377 -29.24 -3.87 -17.42
CA VAL A 377 -28.93 -4.96 -18.35
C VAL A 377 -29.59 -6.24 -17.82
N VAL A 378 -30.28 -6.94 -18.66
CA VAL A 378 -31.01 -8.18 -18.33
C VAL A 378 -30.43 -9.31 -19.17
N TYR A 379 -30.14 -10.44 -18.53
CA TYR A 379 -29.67 -11.66 -19.19
C TYR A 379 -30.76 -12.72 -19.08
N GLU A 380 -31.04 -13.37 -20.21
CA GLU A 380 -32.10 -14.38 -20.29
C GLU A 380 -31.56 -15.68 -20.87
N ASP A 381 -32.16 -16.80 -20.44
CA ASP A 381 -31.93 -18.12 -21.03
C ASP A 381 -32.78 -18.32 -22.30
N LYS A 382 -32.71 -19.51 -22.92
CA LYS A 382 -33.50 -19.87 -24.11
C LYS A 382 -35.01 -19.79 -23.90
N ALA A 383 -35.47 -19.92 -22.64
CA ALA A 383 -36.88 -19.84 -22.29
C ALA A 383 -37.34 -18.41 -21.94
N GLY A 384 -36.48 -17.42 -22.06
CA GLY A 384 -36.78 -16.03 -21.69
C GLY A 384 -36.77 -15.77 -20.16
N LYS A 385 -36.30 -16.72 -19.34
CA LYS A 385 -36.17 -16.55 -17.91
C LYS A 385 -34.92 -15.76 -17.60
N LYS A 386 -35.03 -14.78 -16.69
CA LYS A 386 -33.89 -14.01 -16.18
C LYS A 386 -32.93 -14.89 -15.42
N ILE A 387 -31.64 -14.75 -15.72
CA ILE A 387 -30.56 -15.53 -15.15
C ILE A 387 -29.48 -14.62 -14.58
N ASN A 388 -28.61 -15.20 -13.74
CA ASN A 388 -27.33 -14.62 -13.37
C ASN A 388 -26.30 -15.04 -14.44
N PRO A 389 -25.68 -14.11 -15.19
CA PRO A 389 -24.83 -14.47 -16.30
C PRO A 389 -23.49 -15.04 -15.87
N ASP A 390 -23.00 -16.04 -16.58
CA ASP A 390 -21.60 -16.46 -16.52
C ASP A 390 -20.74 -15.51 -17.37
N LEU A 391 -20.23 -14.46 -16.75
CA LEU A 391 -19.39 -13.45 -17.39
C LEU A 391 -18.04 -14.02 -17.86
N SER A 392 -17.59 -15.17 -17.34
CA SER A 392 -16.36 -15.84 -17.80
C SER A 392 -16.46 -16.39 -19.23
N LYS A 393 -17.69 -16.54 -19.73
CA LYS A 393 -17.99 -16.95 -21.11
C LYS A 393 -18.12 -15.78 -22.08
N ILE A 394 -17.98 -14.55 -21.61
CA ILE A 394 -17.98 -13.36 -22.44
C ILE A 394 -16.53 -12.93 -22.69
N GLY A 395 -16.03 -13.15 -23.87
CA GLY A 395 -14.72 -12.65 -24.32
C GLY A 395 -14.82 -11.15 -24.58
N TYR A 396 -13.89 -10.38 -24.05
CA TYR A 396 -13.80 -8.93 -24.30
C TYR A 396 -12.44 -8.58 -24.86
N LEU A 397 -12.43 -7.96 -26.03
CA LEU A 397 -11.25 -7.39 -26.65
C LEU A 397 -11.35 -5.86 -26.55
N PRO A 398 -10.69 -5.24 -25.54
CA PRO A 398 -10.68 -3.79 -25.39
C PRO A 398 -9.81 -3.11 -26.44
N GLN A 399 -9.98 -1.81 -26.60
CA GLN A 399 -9.17 -0.98 -27.49
C GLN A 399 -7.67 -1.10 -27.15
N ASP A 400 -7.33 -1.07 -25.86
CA ASP A 400 -5.98 -1.31 -25.34
C ASP A 400 -5.91 -2.69 -24.66
N PRO A 401 -5.48 -3.73 -25.38
CA PRO A 401 -5.46 -5.09 -24.85
C PRO A 401 -4.35 -5.29 -23.81
N VAL A 402 -4.73 -5.91 -22.68
CA VAL A 402 -3.81 -6.20 -21.57
C VAL A 402 -3.15 -7.57 -21.78
N VAL A 403 -1.82 -7.58 -21.67
CA VAL A 403 -0.98 -8.78 -21.64
C VAL A 403 -0.12 -8.79 -20.36
N PHE A 404 0.35 -9.96 -19.98
CA PHE A 404 1.11 -10.19 -18.76
C PHE A 404 2.59 -10.51 -19.10
N PRO A 405 3.54 -10.26 -18.18
CA PRO A 405 4.96 -10.62 -18.34
C PRO A 405 5.17 -12.14 -18.21
N ALA A 406 4.60 -12.89 -19.14
CA ALA A 406 4.57 -14.33 -19.21
C ALA A 406 4.72 -14.76 -20.68
N SER A 407 4.75 -16.07 -20.99
CA SER A 407 4.83 -16.53 -22.37
C SER A 407 3.58 -16.15 -23.18
N ILE A 408 3.68 -16.17 -24.50
CA ILE A 408 2.53 -15.94 -25.38
C ILE A 408 1.46 -17.01 -25.14
N GLU A 409 1.86 -18.29 -24.97
CA GLU A 409 0.94 -19.38 -24.66
C GLU A 409 0.19 -19.15 -23.35
N GLU A 410 0.90 -18.78 -22.27
CA GLU A 410 0.29 -18.46 -20.97
C GLU A 410 -0.65 -17.25 -21.06
N ASN A 411 -0.33 -16.26 -21.86
CA ASN A 411 -1.21 -15.11 -22.12
C ASN A 411 -2.49 -15.49 -22.87
N ILE A 412 -2.42 -16.44 -23.80
CA ILE A 412 -3.58 -16.96 -24.52
C ILE A 412 -4.44 -17.83 -23.61
N THR A 413 -3.82 -18.76 -22.87
CA THR A 413 -4.53 -19.73 -22.01
C THR A 413 -4.95 -19.15 -20.65
N MET A 414 -4.50 -17.94 -20.31
CA MET A 414 -4.66 -17.34 -18.98
C MET A 414 -4.20 -18.30 -17.88
N PHE A 415 -3.02 -18.86 -18.07
CA PHE A 415 -2.35 -19.79 -17.13
C PHE A 415 -3.10 -21.12 -16.90
N ASN A 416 -4.01 -21.50 -17.80
CA ASN A 416 -4.72 -22.77 -17.73
C ASN A 416 -4.08 -23.79 -18.68
N GLU A 417 -3.17 -24.60 -18.17
CA GLU A 417 -2.41 -25.60 -18.92
C GLU A 417 -3.31 -26.60 -19.70
N LYS A 418 -4.55 -26.85 -19.23
CA LYS A 418 -5.49 -27.74 -19.92
C LYS A 418 -5.88 -27.25 -21.31
N LEU A 419 -5.65 -25.97 -21.60
CA LEU A 419 -5.99 -25.34 -22.88
C LEU A 419 -4.82 -25.32 -23.85
N ASN A 420 -3.58 -25.65 -23.46
CA ASN A 420 -2.38 -25.58 -24.31
C ASN A 420 -2.57 -26.37 -25.63
N GLY A 421 -3.18 -27.55 -25.57
CA GLY A 421 -3.43 -28.36 -26.76
C GLY A 421 -4.29 -27.71 -27.84
N LYS A 422 -5.07 -26.66 -27.50
CA LYS A 422 -5.94 -25.93 -28.44
C LYS A 422 -5.28 -24.70 -29.04
N VAL A 423 -4.17 -24.21 -28.43
CA VAL A 423 -3.53 -22.95 -28.82
C VAL A 423 -3.11 -22.96 -30.29
N LYS A 424 -2.47 -24.05 -30.78
CA LYS A 424 -2.03 -24.17 -32.18
C LYS A 424 -3.16 -24.03 -33.18
N GLN A 425 -4.35 -24.54 -32.89
CA GLN A 425 -5.51 -24.35 -33.73
C GLN A 425 -5.97 -22.89 -33.72
N VAL A 426 -6.10 -22.31 -32.54
CA VAL A 426 -6.64 -20.96 -32.35
C VAL A 426 -5.75 -19.88 -32.98
N ILE A 427 -4.41 -19.98 -32.87
CA ILE A 427 -3.50 -19.01 -33.51
C ILE A 427 -3.63 -18.96 -35.02
N ASN A 428 -3.96 -20.09 -35.68
CA ASN A 428 -4.27 -20.11 -37.11
C ASN A 428 -5.59 -19.39 -37.42
N GLU A 429 -6.62 -19.60 -36.58
CA GLU A 429 -7.94 -18.96 -36.76
C GLU A 429 -7.91 -17.44 -36.61
N VAL A 430 -6.98 -16.89 -35.77
CA VAL A 430 -6.80 -15.45 -35.58
C VAL A 430 -5.66 -14.86 -36.41
N ASN A 431 -5.13 -15.60 -37.39
CA ASN A 431 -4.02 -15.20 -38.26
C ASN A 431 -2.78 -14.75 -37.47
N PHE A 432 -2.39 -15.49 -36.45
CA PHE A 432 -1.26 -15.17 -35.59
C PHE A 432 -0.06 -16.11 -35.80
N ALA A 433 -0.25 -17.20 -36.56
CA ALA A 433 0.79 -18.21 -36.77
C ALA A 433 2.07 -17.63 -37.42
N ASP A 434 1.90 -16.76 -38.45
CA ASP A 434 3.05 -16.11 -39.12
C ASP A 434 3.81 -15.14 -38.20
N ASP A 435 3.13 -14.54 -37.24
CA ASP A 435 3.78 -13.72 -36.22
C ASP A 435 4.59 -14.58 -35.24
N ILE A 436 3.98 -15.70 -34.78
CA ILE A 436 4.62 -16.65 -33.87
C ILE A 436 5.90 -17.23 -34.47
N ALA A 437 5.89 -17.53 -35.79
CA ALA A 437 7.05 -18.05 -36.48
C ALA A 437 8.25 -17.08 -36.54
N LYS A 438 8.06 -15.79 -36.24
CA LYS A 438 9.10 -14.77 -36.19
C LYS A 438 9.76 -14.67 -34.83
N PHE A 439 9.14 -15.18 -33.75
CA PHE A 439 9.73 -15.19 -32.43
C PHE A 439 10.71 -16.36 -32.28
N THR A 440 11.83 -16.10 -31.61
CA THR A 440 12.89 -17.10 -31.43
C THR A 440 12.40 -18.32 -30.64
N GLU A 441 11.59 -18.10 -29.62
CA GLU A 441 11.05 -19.14 -28.75
C GLU A 441 9.60 -19.50 -29.12
N GLY A 442 9.05 -18.94 -30.21
CA GLY A 442 7.69 -19.23 -30.68
C GLY A 442 6.61 -18.87 -29.67
N LEU A 443 5.80 -19.86 -29.25
CA LEU A 443 4.75 -19.67 -28.24
C LEU A 443 5.29 -19.48 -26.81
N ASP A 444 6.51 -19.94 -26.55
CA ASP A 444 7.19 -19.80 -25.25
C ASP A 444 7.87 -18.43 -25.10
N GLU A 445 7.89 -17.61 -26.14
CA GLU A 445 8.42 -16.24 -26.09
C GLU A 445 7.77 -15.44 -24.98
N LYS A 446 8.59 -14.92 -24.04
CA LYS A 446 8.13 -14.11 -22.91
C LYS A 446 7.91 -12.67 -23.33
N ILE A 447 6.72 -12.17 -22.99
CA ILE A 447 6.36 -10.78 -23.24
C ILE A 447 7.12 -9.87 -22.27
N ASN A 448 7.85 -8.91 -22.83
CA ASN A 448 8.51 -7.87 -22.07
C ASN A 448 7.69 -6.57 -22.15
N LEU A 449 7.13 -6.15 -21.02
CA LEU A 449 6.26 -4.96 -20.97
C LEU A 449 7.05 -3.65 -21.09
N ASP A 450 8.33 -3.64 -20.69
CA ASP A 450 9.17 -2.43 -20.72
C ASP A 450 9.72 -2.17 -22.13
N LYS A 451 10.16 -3.23 -22.82
CA LYS A 451 10.76 -3.14 -24.16
C LYS A 451 9.74 -3.31 -25.29
N LEU A 452 8.51 -3.67 -24.94
CA LEU A 452 7.41 -3.91 -25.89
C LEU A 452 7.86 -4.77 -27.07
N ASN A 453 8.37 -5.99 -26.80
CA ASN A 453 8.82 -6.93 -27.83
C ASN A 453 7.67 -7.48 -28.71
N ILE A 454 6.43 -7.06 -28.46
CA ILE A 454 5.25 -7.37 -29.25
C ILE A 454 4.54 -6.09 -29.70
N SER A 455 4.06 -6.08 -30.96
CA SER A 455 3.31 -4.94 -31.52
C SER A 455 1.88 -4.83 -30.96
N GLY A 456 1.24 -3.68 -31.16
CA GLY A 456 -0.17 -3.48 -30.80
C GLY A 456 -1.10 -4.50 -31.46
N GLY A 457 -0.91 -4.79 -32.75
CA GLY A 457 -1.68 -5.81 -33.48
C GLY A 457 -1.46 -7.23 -32.97
N GLN A 458 -0.22 -7.57 -32.56
CA GLN A 458 0.07 -8.86 -31.93
C GLN A 458 -0.63 -9.00 -30.58
N ARG A 459 -0.67 -7.92 -29.77
CA ARG A 459 -1.42 -7.90 -28.49
C ARG A 459 -2.92 -8.12 -28.74
N GLN A 460 -3.50 -7.50 -29.78
CA GLN A 460 -4.90 -7.70 -30.16
C GLN A 460 -5.17 -9.17 -30.57
N LYS A 461 -4.28 -9.79 -31.36
CA LYS A 461 -4.37 -11.19 -31.74
C LYS A 461 -4.28 -12.15 -30.55
N ILE A 462 -3.40 -11.87 -29.55
CA ILE A 462 -3.30 -12.65 -28.30
C ILE A 462 -4.63 -12.62 -27.52
N VAL A 463 -5.22 -11.43 -27.32
CA VAL A 463 -6.48 -11.32 -26.57
C VAL A 463 -7.66 -11.93 -27.31
N LEU A 464 -7.66 -11.85 -28.64
CA LEU A 464 -8.66 -12.55 -29.46
C LEU A 464 -8.50 -14.08 -29.39
N ALA A 465 -7.27 -14.59 -29.47
CA ALA A 465 -6.96 -15.99 -29.24
C ALA A 465 -7.38 -16.47 -27.86
N ARG A 466 -7.21 -15.63 -26.84
CA ARG A 466 -7.69 -15.86 -25.46
C ARG A 466 -9.21 -16.12 -25.44
N ALA A 467 -10.01 -15.25 -26.04
CA ALA A 467 -11.46 -15.43 -26.10
C ALA A 467 -11.84 -16.74 -26.81
N LYS A 468 -11.12 -17.10 -27.89
CA LYS A 468 -11.40 -18.32 -28.64
C LYS A 468 -10.98 -19.61 -27.94
N VAL A 469 -9.80 -19.65 -27.32
CA VAL A 469 -9.31 -20.85 -26.61
C VAL A 469 -10.18 -21.19 -25.39
N HIS A 470 -10.74 -20.16 -24.73
CA HIS A 470 -11.70 -20.30 -23.63
C HIS A 470 -13.13 -20.63 -24.11
N ASN A 471 -13.36 -20.79 -25.43
CA ASN A 471 -14.68 -21.01 -25.99
C ASN A 471 -15.72 -19.98 -25.55
N SER A 472 -15.36 -18.68 -25.62
CA SER A 472 -16.30 -17.62 -25.32
C SER A 472 -17.48 -17.65 -26.28
N ASP A 473 -18.69 -17.79 -25.73
CA ASP A 473 -19.93 -17.87 -26.50
C ASP A 473 -20.41 -16.48 -26.96
N ILE A 474 -19.96 -15.43 -26.29
CA ILE A 474 -20.15 -14.02 -26.66
C ILE A 474 -18.78 -13.36 -26.73
N ILE A 475 -18.52 -12.61 -27.81
CA ILE A 475 -17.26 -11.86 -27.98
C ILE A 475 -17.62 -10.40 -28.27
N LEU A 476 -17.23 -9.53 -27.35
CA LEU A 476 -17.34 -8.08 -27.48
C LEU A 476 -16.00 -7.53 -27.96
N ILE A 477 -15.97 -6.84 -29.10
CA ILE A 477 -14.74 -6.33 -29.71
C ILE A 477 -14.85 -4.79 -29.80
N ASP A 478 -14.00 -4.10 -29.03
CA ASP A 478 -13.96 -2.64 -28.98
C ASP A 478 -12.74 -2.14 -29.77
N GLU A 479 -12.97 -1.83 -31.05
CA GLU A 479 -11.92 -1.39 -31.99
C GLU A 479 -10.72 -2.36 -32.07
N GLY A 480 -10.91 -3.60 -31.68
CA GLY A 480 -9.86 -4.59 -31.43
C GLY A 480 -9.11 -5.06 -32.70
N THR A 481 -9.27 -4.38 -33.82
CA THR A 481 -8.54 -4.62 -35.07
C THR A 481 -7.88 -3.33 -35.59
N SER A 482 -7.92 -2.23 -34.85
CA SER A 482 -7.39 -0.93 -35.28
C SER A 482 -5.88 -0.94 -35.53
N ALA A 483 -5.15 -1.78 -34.81
CA ALA A 483 -3.70 -1.97 -34.96
C ALA A 483 -3.31 -3.16 -35.85
N ILE A 484 -4.30 -3.85 -36.43
CA ILE A 484 -4.12 -4.98 -37.35
C ILE A 484 -4.34 -4.47 -38.79
N ASP A 485 -3.55 -4.95 -39.74
CA ASP A 485 -3.75 -4.60 -41.14
C ASP A 485 -5.14 -5.02 -41.67
N GLN A 486 -5.64 -4.29 -42.65
CA GLN A 486 -7.02 -4.48 -43.17
C GLN A 486 -7.28 -5.88 -43.74
N LYS A 487 -6.27 -6.51 -44.36
CA LYS A 487 -6.39 -7.85 -44.93
C LYS A 487 -6.51 -8.92 -43.85
N ALA A 488 -5.68 -8.82 -42.82
CA ALA A 488 -5.74 -9.70 -41.66
C ALA A 488 -7.05 -9.48 -40.86
N THR A 489 -7.47 -8.23 -40.68
CA THR A 489 -8.78 -7.89 -40.07
C THR A 489 -9.95 -8.56 -40.81
N MET A 490 -10.01 -8.45 -42.12
CA MET A 490 -11.07 -9.10 -42.91
C MET A 490 -11.05 -10.62 -42.78
N SER A 491 -9.87 -11.24 -42.78
CA SER A 491 -9.71 -12.68 -42.56
C SER A 491 -10.22 -13.12 -41.19
N ILE A 492 -9.82 -12.38 -40.15
CA ILE A 492 -10.26 -12.62 -38.75
C ILE A 492 -11.79 -12.49 -38.65
N LEU A 493 -12.38 -11.43 -39.19
CA LEU A 493 -13.82 -11.21 -39.16
C LEU A 493 -14.58 -12.29 -39.92
N LYS A 494 -14.07 -12.75 -41.09
CA LYS A 494 -14.64 -13.90 -41.83
C LYS A 494 -14.61 -15.19 -41.00
N ASN A 495 -13.53 -15.44 -40.25
CA ASN A 495 -13.43 -16.62 -39.39
C ASN A 495 -14.39 -16.50 -38.19
N LEU A 496 -14.53 -15.32 -37.62
CA LEU A 496 -15.45 -15.04 -36.53
C LEU A 496 -16.92 -15.15 -36.98
N SER A 497 -17.28 -14.63 -38.17
CA SER A 497 -18.65 -14.67 -38.68
C SER A 497 -19.14 -16.11 -38.89
N LYS A 498 -18.25 -17.04 -39.22
CA LYS A 498 -18.57 -18.48 -39.35
C LYS A 498 -18.70 -19.21 -38.02
N SER A 499 -18.27 -18.61 -36.92
CA SER A 499 -18.35 -19.22 -35.58
C SER A 499 -19.80 -19.20 -35.07
N LYS A 500 -20.12 -20.07 -34.11
CA LYS A 500 -21.42 -20.06 -33.41
C LYS A 500 -21.52 -18.97 -32.34
N ALA A 501 -20.43 -18.28 -32.03
CA ALA A 501 -20.39 -17.26 -31.02
C ALA A 501 -21.21 -16.02 -31.44
N THR A 502 -21.83 -15.37 -30.47
CA THR A 502 -22.42 -14.03 -30.63
C THR A 502 -21.28 -13.00 -30.69
N ILE A 503 -21.32 -12.11 -31.66
CA ILE A 503 -20.25 -11.11 -31.83
C ILE A 503 -20.89 -9.73 -31.87
N VAL A 504 -20.39 -8.84 -31.00
CA VAL A 504 -20.69 -7.42 -31.07
C VAL A 504 -19.39 -6.67 -31.33
N PHE A 505 -19.31 -6.03 -32.47
CA PHE A 505 -18.09 -5.40 -32.97
C PHE A 505 -18.28 -3.88 -33.07
N ILE A 506 -17.44 -3.12 -32.43
CA ILE A 506 -17.34 -1.67 -32.58
C ILE A 506 -16.22 -1.39 -33.58
N ALA A 507 -16.52 -0.64 -34.64
CA ALA A 507 -15.51 -0.17 -35.54
C ALA A 507 -15.70 1.31 -35.90
N HIS A 508 -14.59 1.99 -36.18
CA HIS A 508 -14.57 3.39 -36.63
C HIS A 508 -14.48 3.52 -38.16
N ASN A 509 -13.79 2.61 -38.82
CA ASN A 509 -13.61 2.63 -40.29
C ASN A 509 -14.21 1.37 -40.92
N PHE A 510 -15.21 1.56 -41.75
CA PHE A 510 -15.87 0.50 -42.48
C PHE A 510 -15.59 0.58 -43.97
N ASN A 511 -15.55 -0.62 -44.60
CA ASN A 511 -15.78 -0.76 -46.00
C ASN A 511 -17.05 -1.59 -46.22
N GLU A 512 -17.67 -1.48 -47.40
CA GLU A 512 -18.90 -2.21 -47.75
C GLU A 512 -18.78 -3.73 -47.59
N GLY A 513 -17.56 -4.29 -47.78
CA GLY A 513 -17.31 -5.71 -47.57
C GLY A 513 -17.37 -6.18 -46.12
N MET A 514 -17.20 -5.28 -45.16
CA MET A 514 -17.35 -5.60 -43.73
C MET A 514 -18.81 -5.69 -43.31
N HIS A 515 -19.68 -4.82 -43.83
CA HIS A 515 -21.13 -4.85 -43.53
C HIS A 515 -21.76 -6.21 -43.82
N GLN A 516 -21.33 -6.87 -44.91
CA GLN A 516 -21.87 -8.17 -45.30
C GLN A 516 -21.56 -9.33 -44.36
N LEU A 517 -20.64 -9.10 -43.38
CA LEU A 517 -20.26 -10.11 -42.38
C LEU A 517 -21.12 -10.06 -41.11
N PHE A 518 -22.00 -9.07 -41.00
CA PHE A 518 -22.86 -8.83 -39.84
C PHE A 518 -24.33 -8.99 -40.19
N ASP A 519 -25.11 -9.53 -39.25
CA ASP A 519 -26.56 -9.76 -39.44
C ASP A 519 -27.34 -8.44 -39.39
N ARG A 520 -26.88 -7.48 -38.57
CA ARG A 520 -27.45 -6.12 -38.47
C ARG A 520 -26.49 -5.12 -37.89
N GLU A 521 -26.82 -3.87 -38.13
CA GLU A 521 -26.15 -2.70 -37.51
C GLU A 521 -27.03 -2.09 -36.44
N ILE A 522 -26.38 -1.66 -35.33
CA ILE A 522 -26.98 -0.82 -34.28
C ILE A 522 -26.22 0.49 -34.28
N HIS A 523 -26.91 1.60 -34.53
CA HIS A 523 -26.30 2.93 -34.51
C HIS A 523 -26.66 3.64 -33.22
N LEU A 524 -25.62 4.02 -32.42
CA LEU A 524 -25.78 4.82 -31.21
C LEU A 524 -25.64 6.30 -31.53
N VAL A 525 -26.62 7.08 -31.14
CA VAL A 525 -26.64 8.53 -31.27
C VAL A 525 -26.31 9.17 -29.93
N LYS A 526 -25.48 10.21 -29.93
CA LYS A 526 -25.22 11.01 -28.73
C LYS A 526 -26.42 11.96 -28.53
N GLU A 527 -27.18 11.77 -27.46
CA GLU A 527 -28.24 12.70 -27.01
C GLU A 527 -27.67 13.87 -26.19
#